data_f0891c3f367b41c3b6ee50ccf6724795
#
_entry.id   f0891c3f367b41c3b6ee50ccf6724795
#
_cell.length_a   1.000
_cell.length_b   1.000
_cell.length_c   1.000
_cell.angle_alpha   90.00
_cell.angle_beta   90.00
_cell.angle_gamma   90.00
#
_symmetry.space_group_name_H-M   'P 1'
#
loop_
_entity.id
_entity.type
_entity.pdbx_description
1 polymer ?
#
loop_
_entity_poly.entity_id
_entity_poly.type
_entity_poly.pdbx_seq_one_letter_code
_entity_poly.pdbx_strand_id
1 'polypeptide(L)'
;LGLYGQNGSGKTALIDALELLRLALSGRPVPGYFADYINVDSDYATIKYGLSIKDPKEKSVYSVFYEVSIRRDTDDFGQNTDLSVGGTACKTTLFDETLSYAYDGPGKKIRLSALFDTKSTDAAFLPRAKYNEIIGKDREAATDLLVAKRLAHATSRSFLFSREFLNRLNQSCKEPRYLYLVNSLVNFGNYEFFVITTRNAGLINMDALPLAFSYSGEKKLPNRSVLVQLDEPSVIPEDALPVVKNVTGNMNVVLRQLVPGLTISVKELGTQLMPDGTPGSRIQLVSNKNSREIPLKYESDGIKKLISVLQLLIVIYNKPSITVAVDELDAGIFEYLLGEILRIISEKGRGPLIFTSHNLRPLETLDKGFIAFTTTNPMNRYIRLSNVKTTNNLRDFYYRDIVLGEQSESVCEPTNNSEISLAFREAGTRDAT
;
A
#
# COMPACT_ATOMS: atom_id res chain seq x y z
N LEU A 1 -4.04 -7.51 10.14
CA LEU A 1 -5.42 -7.69 9.71
C LEU A 1 -5.44 -8.49 8.41
N GLY A 2 -6.05 -9.68 8.42
CA GLY A 2 -6.31 -10.48 7.23
C GLY A 2 -7.73 -10.22 6.69
N LEU A 3 -7.86 -10.05 5.39
CA LEU A 3 -9.13 -9.82 4.71
C LEU A 3 -9.48 -10.99 3.81
N TYR A 4 -10.64 -11.59 4.05
CA TYR A 4 -11.15 -12.78 3.37
C TYR A 4 -12.50 -12.51 2.71
N GLY A 5 -12.86 -13.33 1.73
CA GLY A 5 -14.15 -13.28 1.04
C GLY A 5 -14.04 -13.76 -0.40
N GLN A 6 -15.17 -13.80 -1.09
CA GLN A 6 -15.26 -14.31 -2.46
C GLN A 6 -14.54 -13.37 -3.46
N ASN A 7 -14.27 -13.88 -4.66
CA ASN A 7 -13.71 -13.07 -5.75
C ASN A 7 -14.68 -11.95 -6.14
N GLY A 8 -14.15 -10.76 -6.43
CA GLY A 8 -14.98 -9.59 -6.77
C GLY A 8 -15.64 -8.88 -5.59
N SER A 9 -15.47 -9.35 -4.34
CA SER A 9 -16.11 -8.77 -3.16
C SER A 9 -15.42 -7.51 -2.61
N GLY A 10 -14.35 -7.01 -3.23
CA GLY A 10 -13.70 -5.75 -2.86
C GLY A 10 -12.48 -5.88 -1.95
N LYS A 11 -11.86 -7.07 -1.82
CA LYS A 11 -10.61 -7.26 -1.05
C LYS A 11 -9.48 -6.37 -1.58
N THR A 12 -9.20 -6.45 -2.88
CA THR A 12 -8.18 -5.64 -3.57
C THR A 12 -8.47 -4.14 -3.46
N ALA A 13 -9.75 -3.74 -3.51
CA ALA A 13 -10.13 -2.33 -3.42
C ALA A 13 -9.68 -1.67 -2.10
N LEU A 14 -9.64 -2.41 -0.98
CA LEU A 14 -9.08 -1.89 0.27
C LEU A 14 -7.58 -1.63 0.15
N ILE A 15 -6.82 -2.57 -0.44
CA ILE A 15 -5.38 -2.42 -0.63
C ILE A 15 -5.08 -1.27 -1.59
N ASP A 16 -5.86 -1.13 -2.67
CA ASP A 16 -5.71 -0.02 -3.59
C ASP A 16 -6.08 1.33 -2.94
N ALA A 17 -7.09 1.38 -2.07
CA ALA A 17 -7.35 2.59 -1.28
C ALA A 17 -6.16 2.96 -0.38
N LEU A 18 -5.47 1.98 0.20
CA LEU A 18 -4.23 2.20 0.96
C LEU A 18 -3.07 2.67 0.07
N GLU A 19 -2.98 2.17 -1.16
CA GLU A 19 -2.00 2.66 -2.15
C GLU A 19 -2.28 4.11 -2.56
N LEU A 20 -3.55 4.49 -2.74
CA LEU A 20 -3.94 5.88 -2.98
C LEU A 20 -3.47 6.80 -1.84
N LEU A 21 -3.66 6.38 -0.58
CA LEU A 21 -3.15 7.12 0.58
C LEU A 21 -1.63 7.29 0.49
N ARG A 22 -0.89 6.21 0.22
CA ARG A 22 0.57 6.24 0.12
C ARG A 22 1.05 7.20 -0.97
N LEU A 23 0.43 7.16 -2.14
CA LEU A 23 0.74 8.06 -3.26
C LEU A 23 0.44 9.52 -2.89
N ALA A 24 -0.71 9.80 -2.29
CA ALA A 24 -1.07 11.15 -1.85
C ALA A 24 -0.08 11.70 -0.83
N LEU A 25 0.20 10.98 0.27
CA LEU A 25 1.12 11.40 1.33
C LEU A 25 2.56 11.59 0.83
N SER A 26 2.98 10.86 -0.19
CA SER A 26 4.31 10.99 -0.81
C SER A 26 4.37 12.02 -1.93
N GLY A 27 3.27 12.73 -2.25
CA GLY A 27 3.19 13.70 -3.34
C GLY A 27 3.42 13.10 -4.73
N ARG A 28 3.23 11.79 -4.89
CA ARG A 28 3.37 11.07 -6.16
C ARG A 28 2.09 11.18 -7.00
N PRO A 29 2.19 11.11 -8.33
CA PRO A 29 1.01 11.12 -9.18
C PRO A 29 0.18 9.84 -8.95
N VAL A 30 -1.14 10.00 -8.93
CA VAL A 30 -2.09 8.90 -8.85
C VAL A 30 -2.38 8.38 -10.26
N PRO A 31 -2.18 7.09 -10.53
CA PRO A 31 -2.45 6.49 -11.83
C PRO A 31 -3.92 6.61 -12.25
N GLY A 32 -4.17 6.68 -13.56
CA GLY A 32 -5.50 6.86 -14.13
C GLY A 32 -6.50 5.76 -13.78
N TYR A 33 -6.02 4.53 -13.56
CA TYR A 33 -6.86 3.39 -13.23
C TYR A 33 -7.64 3.54 -11.90
N PHE A 34 -7.24 4.46 -11.00
CA PHE A 34 -8.03 4.72 -9.79
C PHE A 34 -9.42 5.30 -10.09
N ALA A 35 -9.61 5.90 -11.28
CA ALA A 35 -10.93 6.32 -11.74
C ALA A 35 -11.91 5.15 -11.93
N ASP A 36 -11.41 3.93 -12.14
CA ASP A 36 -12.25 2.73 -12.30
C ASP A 36 -12.92 2.29 -10.98
N TYR A 37 -12.43 2.78 -9.82
CA TYR A 37 -13.04 2.55 -8.50
C TYR A 37 -14.20 3.49 -8.18
N ILE A 38 -14.43 4.51 -9.01
CA ILE A 38 -15.58 5.42 -8.85
C ILE A 38 -16.83 4.70 -9.31
N ASN A 39 -17.88 4.71 -8.46
CA ASN A 39 -19.15 4.11 -8.81
C ASN A 39 -19.66 4.71 -10.12
N VAL A 40 -20.22 3.87 -10.99
CA VAL A 40 -20.75 4.28 -12.30
C VAL A 40 -21.86 5.33 -12.23
N ASP A 41 -22.59 5.37 -11.11
CA ASP A 41 -23.66 6.32 -10.85
C ASP A 41 -23.17 7.61 -10.14
N SER A 42 -21.84 7.80 -10.02
CA SER A 42 -21.23 8.93 -9.30
C SER A 42 -20.13 9.57 -10.12
N ASP A 43 -20.07 10.91 -10.07
CA ASP A 43 -19.01 11.68 -10.73
C ASP A 43 -17.68 11.62 -9.99
N TYR A 44 -17.71 11.31 -8.69
CA TYR A 44 -16.54 11.24 -7.84
C TYR A 44 -16.71 10.23 -6.70
N ALA A 45 -15.59 9.88 -6.09
CA ALA A 45 -15.57 9.11 -4.85
C ALA A 45 -14.75 9.86 -3.79
N THR A 46 -15.20 9.80 -2.53
CA THR A 46 -14.48 10.39 -1.38
C THR A 46 -14.02 9.30 -0.44
N ILE A 47 -12.74 9.35 -0.06
CA ILE A 47 -12.14 8.40 0.87
C ILE A 47 -11.60 9.17 2.07
N LYS A 48 -11.87 8.65 3.27
CA LYS A 48 -11.41 9.21 4.52
C LYS A 48 -10.51 8.20 5.24
N TYR A 49 -9.32 8.64 5.61
CA TYR A 49 -8.33 7.86 6.34
C TYR A 49 -8.19 8.39 7.76
N GLY A 50 -8.13 7.48 8.74
CA GLY A 50 -7.84 7.80 10.12
C GLY A 50 -6.45 7.27 10.50
N LEU A 51 -5.59 8.14 11.01
CA LEU A 51 -4.22 7.82 11.41
C LEU A 51 -4.00 8.25 12.87
N SER A 52 -3.17 7.51 13.58
CA SER A 52 -2.77 7.82 14.94
C SER A 52 -1.30 8.21 14.97
N ILE A 53 -1.01 9.43 15.39
CA ILE A 53 0.36 9.95 15.49
C ILE A 53 0.69 10.17 16.96
N LYS A 54 1.74 9.50 17.45
CA LYS A 54 2.19 9.63 18.83
C LYS A 54 2.75 11.02 19.09
N ASP A 55 2.38 11.65 20.22
CA ASP A 55 3.02 12.89 20.65
C ASP A 55 4.47 12.61 21.05
N PRO A 56 5.46 13.37 20.52
CA PRO A 56 6.86 13.17 20.86
C PRO A 56 7.20 13.52 22.31
N LYS A 57 6.40 14.38 22.96
CA LYS A 57 6.64 14.89 24.31
C LYS A 57 5.81 14.21 25.39
N GLU A 58 4.65 13.67 25.01
CA GLU A 58 3.68 13.12 25.95
C GLU A 58 3.30 11.68 25.54
N LYS A 59 2.74 10.90 26.49
CA LYS A 59 2.26 9.52 26.20
C LYS A 59 0.92 9.49 25.45
N SER A 60 0.47 10.61 24.95
CA SER A 60 -0.79 10.78 24.23
C SER A 60 -0.64 10.65 22.71
N VAL A 61 -1.76 10.62 22.01
CA VAL A 61 -1.84 10.36 20.57
C VAL A 61 -2.72 11.42 19.91
N TYR A 62 -2.26 11.95 18.80
CA TYR A 62 -3.10 12.71 17.86
C TYR A 62 -3.89 11.75 16.99
N SER A 63 -5.21 11.94 16.92
CA SER A 63 -6.05 11.33 15.88
C SER A 63 -6.09 12.28 14.69
N VAL A 64 -5.52 11.86 13.57
CA VAL A 64 -5.44 12.66 12.34
C VAL A 64 -6.31 12.03 11.28
N PHE A 65 -7.08 12.85 10.58
CA PHE A 65 -7.96 12.41 9.50
C PHE A 65 -7.58 13.13 8.21
N TYR A 66 -7.30 12.36 7.18
CA TYR A 66 -7.11 12.85 5.83
C TYR A 66 -8.27 12.36 4.97
N GLU A 67 -8.95 13.30 4.31
CA GLU A 67 -10.06 13.04 3.41
C GLU A 67 -9.70 13.61 2.04
N VAL A 68 -9.94 12.86 0.98
CA VAL A 68 -9.65 13.24 -0.39
C VAL A 68 -10.74 12.70 -1.31
N SER A 69 -11.12 13.51 -2.27
CA SER A 69 -12.01 13.10 -3.35
C SER A 69 -11.23 12.84 -4.63
N ILE A 70 -11.65 11.85 -5.39
CA ILE A 70 -11.12 11.51 -6.71
C ILE A 70 -12.24 11.59 -7.74
N ARG A 71 -11.91 12.09 -8.93
CA ARG A 71 -12.83 12.09 -10.08
C ARG A 71 -12.14 11.60 -11.34
N ARG A 72 -12.95 11.17 -12.29
CA ARG A 72 -12.51 10.80 -13.63
C ARG A 72 -12.44 12.07 -14.49
N ASP A 73 -11.27 12.35 -15.03
CA ASP A 73 -11.11 13.40 -16.03
C ASP A 73 -10.62 12.74 -17.35
N THR A 74 -11.06 13.28 -18.48
CA THR A 74 -10.52 12.94 -19.80
C THR A 74 -9.35 13.85 -20.10
N ASP A 75 -8.22 13.31 -20.53
CA ASP A 75 -7.11 14.14 -21.00
C ASP A 75 -7.48 14.81 -22.34
N ASP A 76 -7.74 16.12 -22.31
CA ASP A 76 -7.88 16.95 -23.50
C ASP A 76 -6.53 17.20 -24.22
N PHE A 77 -5.41 16.79 -23.62
CA PHE A 77 -4.07 16.89 -24.18
C PHE A 77 -3.50 15.49 -24.45
N GLY A 78 -3.73 15.02 -25.69
CA GLY A 78 -3.17 13.77 -26.18
C GLY A 78 -1.64 13.81 -26.29
N GLN A 79 -0.92 13.54 -25.19
CA GLN A 79 0.48 13.13 -25.24
C GLN A 79 0.84 12.24 -24.04
N ASN A 80 1.28 11.00 -24.38
CA ASN A 80 1.91 9.96 -23.54
C ASN A 80 0.97 9.14 -22.62
N THR A 81 0.35 8.13 -22.89
CA THR A 81 0.36 6.92 -23.74
C THR A 81 1.20 5.81 -23.17
N ASP A 82 0.58 5.02 -22.31
CA ASP A 82 0.83 3.60 -22.35
C ASP A 82 -0.19 2.99 -23.32
N LEU A 83 0.32 2.53 -24.44
CA LEU A 83 -0.43 1.88 -25.50
C LEU A 83 -0.94 0.52 -25.01
N SER A 84 -2.11 0.51 -24.42
CA SER A 84 -2.93 -0.68 -24.29
C SER A 84 -4.30 -0.42 -24.90
N VAL A 85 -4.44 -0.90 -26.13
CA VAL A 85 -5.71 -1.22 -26.80
C VAL A 85 -6.85 -0.22 -26.63
N GLY A 86 -6.93 0.79 -27.51
CA GLY A 86 -8.22 1.34 -27.98
C GLY A 86 -9.13 2.08 -27.00
N GLY A 87 -8.61 2.71 -25.92
CA GLY A 87 -9.42 3.51 -25.01
C GLY A 87 -8.83 4.91 -24.80
N THR A 88 -9.67 5.92 -24.71
CA THR A 88 -9.31 7.27 -24.26
C THR A 88 -8.56 7.16 -22.94
N ALA A 89 -7.35 7.72 -22.83
CA ALA A 89 -6.56 7.70 -21.60
C ALA A 89 -7.35 8.38 -20.48
N CYS A 90 -7.80 7.60 -19.52
CA CYS A 90 -8.55 8.10 -18.37
C CYS A 90 -7.55 8.58 -17.31
N LYS A 91 -7.80 9.78 -16.78
CA LYS A 91 -7.00 10.40 -15.74
C LYS A 91 -7.77 10.43 -14.42
N THR A 92 -7.10 10.19 -13.31
CA THR A 92 -7.66 10.36 -11.96
C THR A 92 -7.19 11.70 -11.39
N THR A 93 -8.11 12.60 -11.12
CA THR A 93 -7.79 13.89 -10.47
C THR A 93 -8.17 13.86 -8.99
N LEU A 94 -7.22 14.24 -8.13
CA LEU A 94 -7.46 14.45 -6.70
C LEU A 94 -7.96 15.88 -6.47
N PHE A 95 -8.97 16.03 -5.60
CA PHE A 95 -9.52 17.33 -5.24
C PHE A 95 -10.17 17.27 -3.85
N ASP A 96 -10.60 18.40 -3.33
CA ASP A 96 -11.31 18.54 -2.04
C ASP A 96 -10.60 17.84 -0.88
N GLU A 97 -9.28 18.04 -0.80
CA GLU A 97 -8.48 17.48 0.26
C GLU A 97 -8.75 18.20 1.59
N THR A 98 -8.97 17.42 2.65
CA THR A 98 -9.14 17.94 4.01
C THR A 98 -8.23 17.18 4.96
N LEU A 99 -7.39 17.91 5.71
CA LEU A 99 -6.61 17.39 6.81
C LEU A 99 -7.15 17.95 8.12
N SER A 100 -7.56 17.09 9.04
CA SER A 100 -8.07 17.46 10.35
C SER A 100 -7.45 16.63 11.46
N TYR A 101 -7.46 17.12 12.69
CA TYR A 101 -6.90 16.42 13.83
C TYR A 101 -7.70 16.64 15.10
N ALA A 102 -7.62 15.68 16.00
CA ALA A 102 -8.08 15.76 17.37
C ALA A 102 -6.96 15.32 18.32
N TYR A 103 -7.00 15.77 19.56
CA TYR A 103 -6.04 15.41 20.58
C TYR A 103 -6.73 15.23 21.91
N ASP A 104 -6.42 14.16 22.61
CA ASP A 104 -6.87 13.90 23.98
C ASP A 104 -5.66 13.48 24.83
N GLY A 105 -5.14 14.42 25.58
CA GLY A 105 -3.94 14.24 26.40
C GLY A 105 -4.05 14.90 27.78
N PRO A 106 -3.10 14.64 28.68
CA PRO A 106 -3.10 15.18 30.03
C PRO A 106 -3.23 16.70 30.04
N GLY A 107 -4.30 17.21 30.63
CA GLY A 107 -4.54 18.66 30.77
C GLY A 107 -4.91 19.40 29.48
N LYS A 108 -4.99 18.75 28.33
CA LYS A 108 -5.36 19.38 27.06
C LYS A 108 -6.19 18.48 26.18
N LYS A 109 -7.36 18.98 25.80
CA LYS A 109 -8.25 18.31 24.84
C LYS A 109 -8.50 19.24 23.65
N ILE A 110 -8.27 18.74 22.43
CA ILE A 110 -8.61 19.41 21.19
C ILE A 110 -9.68 18.59 20.49
N ARG A 111 -10.86 19.18 20.31
CA ARG A 111 -11.91 18.56 19.50
C ARG A 111 -11.44 18.52 18.03
N LEU A 112 -12.09 17.65 17.24
CA LEU A 112 -11.81 17.55 15.81
C LEU A 112 -11.82 18.95 15.16
N SER A 113 -10.70 19.34 14.60
CA SER A 113 -10.48 20.68 14.01
C SER A 113 -9.79 20.51 12.66
N ALA A 114 -10.30 21.22 11.66
CA ALA A 114 -9.64 21.26 10.36
C ALA A 114 -8.25 21.94 10.48
N LEU A 115 -7.24 21.25 10.00
CA LEU A 115 -5.89 21.79 9.85
C LEU A 115 -5.79 22.53 8.51
N PHE A 116 -6.13 21.84 7.41
CA PHE A 116 -6.21 22.40 6.07
C PHE A 116 -7.42 21.81 5.35
N ASP A 117 -8.13 22.64 4.60
CA ASP A 117 -9.27 22.27 3.76
C ASP A 117 -9.15 22.99 2.41
N THR A 118 -9.06 22.24 1.33
CA THR A 118 -8.81 22.77 -0.01
C THR A 118 -10.06 23.01 -0.84
N LYS A 119 -11.27 22.83 -0.28
CA LYS A 119 -12.55 22.95 -0.99
C LYS A 119 -12.82 24.38 -1.54
N SER A 120 -12.18 25.40 -1.00
CA SER A 120 -12.33 26.78 -1.47
C SER A 120 -11.76 26.97 -2.87
N THR A 121 -12.48 27.71 -3.73
CA THR A 121 -12.00 28.17 -5.03
C THR A 121 -11.19 29.45 -4.96
N ASP A 122 -11.46 30.29 -3.95
CA ASP A 122 -10.89 31.64 -3.81
C ASP A 122 -9.59 31.68 -3.01
N ALA A 123 -9.29 30.58 -2.32
CA ALA A 123 -8.06 30.42 -1.54
C ALA A 123 -7.48 29.03 -1.75
N ALA A 124 -6.18 28.90 -1.63
CA ALA A 124 -5.52 27.59 -1.75
C ALA A 124 -6.03 26.63 -0.68
N PHE A 125 -6.29 27.13 0.53
CA PHE A 125 -6.86 26.34 1.64
C PHE A 125 -7.57 27.21 2.69
N LEU A 126 -8.34 26.57 3.56
CA LEU A 126 -8.99 27.13 4.76
C LEU A 126 -8.46 26.38 6.01
N PRO A 127 -8.69 26.85 7.26
CA PRO A 127 -9.41 28.09 7.62
C PRO A 127 -8.58 29.35 7.41
N ARG A 128 -9.25 30.49 7.22
CA ARG A 128 -8.63 31.80 6.94
C ARG A 128 -7.57 32.21 7.95
N ALA A 129 -7.71 31.87 9.22
CA ALA A 129 -6.71 32.20 10.25
C ALA A 129 -5.36 31.54 9.93
N LYS A 130 -5.34 30.26 9.56
CA LYS A 130 -4.13 29.52 9.19
C LYS A 130 -3.58 29.96 7.83
N TYR A 131 -4.46 30.26 6.89
CA TYR A 131 -4.09 30.84 5.61
C TYR A 131 -3.33 32.15 5.81
N ASN A 132 -3.87 33.07 6.63
CA ASN A 132 -3.24 34.34 6.91
C ASN A 132 -1.91 34.21 7.69
N GLU A 133 -1.78 33.19 8.53
CA GLU A 133 -0.53 32.90 9.25
C GLU A 133 0.57 32.46 8.26
N ILE A 134 0.24 31.59 7.29
CA ILE A 134 1.22 30.98 6.38
C ILE A 134 1.55 31.91 5.20
N ILE A 135 0.56 32.64 4.70
CA ILE A 135 0.72 33.53 3.53
C ILE A 135 0.96 34.98 3.96
N GLY A 136 0.33 35.42 5.05
CA GLY A 136 0.41 36.80 5.50
C GLY A 136 -0.24 37.77 4.51
N LYS A 137 0.48 38.86 4.18
CA LYS A 137 0.09 39.86 3.19
C LYS A 137 0.77 39.65 1.82
N ASP A 138 1.49 38.55 1.67
CA ASP A 138 2.26 38.23 0.47
C ASP A 138 1.30 37.74 -0.64
N ARG A 139 1.02 38.61 -1.60
CA ARG A 139 0.13 38.34 -2.73
C ARG A 139 0.76 37.38 -3.74
N GLU A 140 2.08 37.42 -3.90
CA GLU A 140 2.81 36.53 -4.78
C GLU A 140 2.72 35.12 -4.27
N ALA A 141 3.01 34.88 -2.99
CA ALA A 141 2.84 33.59 -2.36
C ALA A 141 1.39 33.07 -2.39
N ALA A 142 0.40 33.93 -2.31
CA ALA A 142 -1.02 33.53 -2.46
C ALA A 142 -1.30 33.00 -3.87
N THR A 143 -0.76 33.69 -4.88
CA THR A 143 -0.91 33.30 -6.29
C THR A 143 -0.16 32.01 -6.58
N ASP A 144 1.08 31.88 -6.10
CA ASP A 144 1.92 30.70 -6.27
C ASP A 144 1.26 29.44 -5.70
N LEU A 145 0.64 29.51 -4.52
CA LEU A 145 -0.07 28.37 -3.94
C LEU A 145 -1.37 28.03 -4.69
N LEU A 146 -2.07 29.00 -5.28
CA LEU A 146 -3.21 28.72 -6.15
C LEU A 146 -2.76 28.05 -7.45
N VAL A 147 -1.65 28.49 -8.03
CA VAL A 147 -1.04 27.85 -9.21
C VAL A 147 -0.59 26.43 -8.85
N ALA A 148 0.09 26.24 -7.71
CA ALA A 148 0.53 24.94 -7.24
C ALA A 148 -0.66 23.99 -7.03
N LYS A 149 -1.77 24.47 -6.48
CA LYS A 149 -3.01 23.69 -6.33
C LYS A 149 -3.57 23.24 -7.69
N ARG A 150 -3.64 24.15 -8.67
CA ARG A 150 -4.08 23.81 -10.03
C ARG A 150 -3.15 22.82 -10.70
N LEU A 151 -1.85 22.99 -10.53
CA LEU A 151 -0.84 22.09 -11.07
C LEU A 151 -0.91 20.70 -10.44
N ALA A 152 -1.13 20.61 -9.13
CA ALA A 152 -1.35 19.35 -8.43
C ALA A 152 -2.55 18.58 -9.01
N HIS A 153 -3.70 19.26 -9.21
CA HIS A 153 -4.86 18.69 -9.89
C HIS A 153 -4.53 18.25 -11.32
N ALA A 154 -3.83 19.12 -12.10
CA ALA A 154 -3.44 18.82 -13.48
C ALA A 154 -2.48 17.64 -13.59
N THR A 155 -1.68 17.34 -12.57
CA THR A 155 -0.71 16.25 -12.55
C THR A 155 -1.15 15.04 -11.68
N SER A 156 -2.43 14.98 -11.31
CA SER A 156 -3.00 13.89 -10.48
C SER A 156 -2.27 13.71 -9.14
N ARG A 157 -1.88 14.80 -8.48
CA ARG A 157 -1.15 14.79 -7.21
C ARG A 157 -1.94 15.44 -6.10
N SER A 158 -1.61 15.08 -4.86
CA SER A 158 -2.09 15.83 -3.69
C SER A 158 -1.46 17.23 -3.66
N PHE A 159 -2.28 18.24 -3.42
CA PHE A 159 -1.82 19.59 -3.16
C PHE A 159 -1.24 19.73 -1.75
N LEU A 160 -1.90 19.16 -0.74
CA LEU A 160 -1.46 19.27 0.67
C LEU A 160 -0.11 18.61 0.94
N PHE A 161 0.31 17.65 0.10
CA PHE A 161 1.61 16.99 0.19
C PHE A 161 2.51 17.31 -1.00
N SER A 162 2.18 18.38 -1.77
CA SER A 162 3.04 18.90 -2.83
C SER A 162 4.28 19.59 -2.25
N ARG A 163 5.36 19.57 -3.00
CA ARG A 163 6.62 20.22 -2.62
C ARG A 163 6.44 21.73 -2.35
N GLU A 164 5.65 22.39 -3.17
CA GLU A 164 5.37 23.82 -3.10
C GLU A 164 4.67 24.18 -1.79
N PHE A 165 3.61 23.45 -1.45
CA PHE A 165 2.88 23.66 -0.19
C PHE A 165 3.75 23.35 1.03
N LEU A 166 4.47 22.22 1.02
CA LEU A 166 5.33 21.81 2.13
C LEU A 166 6.48 22.80 2.36
N ASN A 167 7.11 23.32 1.31
CA ASN A 167 8.14 24.33 1.42
C ASN A 167 7.59 25.61 2.07
N ARG A 168 6.43 26.10 1.61
CA ARG A 168 5.79 27.27 2.18
C ARG A 168 5.39 27.06 3.64
N LEU A 169 4.82 25.90 3.96
CA LEU A 169 4.47 25.54 5.33
C LEU A 169 5.69 25.55 6.25
N ASN A 170 6.79 24.92 5.83
CA ASN A 170 8.02 24.84 6.63
C ASN A 170 8.67 26.22 6.85
N GLN A 171 8.53 27.15 5.88
CA GLN A 171 9.10 28.50 5.99
C GLN A 171 8.28 29.45 6.87
N SER A 172 6.96 29.31 6.87
CA SER A 172 6.07 30.35 7.40
C SER A 172 5.23 29.93 8.60
N CYS A 173 5.03 28.61 8.82
CA CYS A 173 4.21 28.12 9.92
C CYS A 173 4.92 28.28 11.26
N LYS A 174 4.28 29.00 12.19
CA LYS A 174 4.81 29.26 13.54
C LYS A 174 4.41 28.20 14.56
N GLU A 175 3.37 27.42 14.29
CA GLU A 175 2.86 26.40 15.20
C GLU A 175 3.61 25.08 14.97
N PRO A 176 4.53 24.67 15.87
CA PRO A 176 5.36 23.46 15.67
C PRO A 176 4.53 22.17 15.53
N ARG A 177 3.34 22.14 16.13
CA ARG A 177 2.44 20.99 16.08
C ARG A 177 1.96 20.71 14.66
N TYR A 178 1.62 21.74 13.90
CA TYR A 178 1.14 21.58 12.53
C TYR A 178 2.24 21.02 11.63
N LEU A 179 3.45 21.57 11.77
CA LEU A 179 4.64 21.05 11.09
C LEU A 179 4.92 19.59 11.46
N TYR A 180 4.83 19.27 12.75
CA TYR A 180 5.04 17.91 13.23
C TYR A 180 4.03 16.93 12.62
N LEU A 181 2.73 17.24 12.62
CA LEU A 181 1.69 16.38 12.08
C LEU A 181 1.87 16.16 10.57
N VAL A 182 2.08 17.22 9.80
CA VAL A 182 2.27 17.12 8.35
C VAL A 182 3.54 16.37 8.00
N ASN A 183 4.67 16.71 8.64
CA ASN A 183 5.95 16.04 8.37
C ASN A 183 5.91 14.55 8.79
N SER A 184 5.17 14.20 9.86
CA SER A 184 4.97 12.81 10.24
C SER A 184 4.20 12.03 9.18
N LEU A 185 3.17 12.62 8.57
CA LEU A 185 2.40 12.00 7.49
C LEU A 185 3.27 11.81 6.23
N VAL A 186 4.03 12.84 5.86
CA VAL A 186 4.96 12.77 4.71
C VAL A 186 6.03 11.70 4.95
N ASN A 187 6.59 11.65 6.16
CA ASN A 187 7.56 10.62 6.53
C ASN A 187 6.94 9.21 6.47
N PHE A 188 5.74 9.06 7.03
CA PHE A 188 4.99 7.79 6.97
C PHE A 188 4.78 7.36 5.52
N GLY A 189 4.24 8.20 4.64
CA GLY A 189 3.98 7.87 3.24
C GLY A 189 5.23 7.51 2.43
N ASN A 190 6.37 8.14 2.74
CA ASN A 190 7.61 7.91 2.01
C ASN A 190 8.46 6.74 2.52
N TYR A 191 8.46 6.47 3.86
CA TYR A 191 9.46 5.56 4.47
C TYR A 191 8.89 4.48 5.36
N GLU A 192 7.63 4.61 5.81
CA GLU A 192 7.07 3.74 6.83
C GLU A 192 5.83 3.00 6.35
N PHE A 193 5.31 3.31 5.17
CA PHE A 193 4.12 2.71 4.61
C PHE A 193 4.40 2.04 3.27
N PHE A 194 4.32 0.71 3.25
CA PHE A 194 4.58 -0.12 2.08
C PHE A 194 3.31 -0.81 1.64
N VAL A 195 2.96 -0.65 0.36
CA VAL A 195 1.79 -1.30 -0.24
C VAL A 195 2.23 -2.09 -1.45
N ILE A 196 1.86 -3.38 -1.48
CA ILE A 196 2.09 -4.30 -2.60
C ILE A 196 0.73 -4.69 -3.16
N THR A 197 0.40 -4.20 -4.35
CA THR A 197 -0.86 -4.48 -5.04
C THR A 197 -0.71 -5.66 -6.01
N THR A 198 -1.82 -6.30 -6.38
CA THR A 198 -1.84 -7.34 -7.43
C THR A 198 -1.46 -6.81 -8.80
N ARG A 199 -1.64 -5.52 -9.08
CA ARG A 199 -1.17 -4.91 -10.34
C ARG A 199 0.34 -4.87 -10.41
N ASN A 200 1.00 -4.61 -9.29
CA ASN A 200 2.43 -4.82 -9.17
C ASN A 200 2.78 -6.32 -9.19
N ALA A 201 1.88 -7.19 -8.72
CA ALA A 201 2.00 -8.64 -8.82
C ALA A 201 1.75 -9.19 -10.24
N GLY A 202 0.96 -8.54 -11.08
CA GLY A 202 0.86 -8.83 -12.52
C GLY A 202 2.17 -8.58 -13.27
N LEU A 203 2.93 -7.58 -12.86
CA LEU A 203 4.34 -7.39 -13.24
C LEU A 203 5.25 -8.49 -12.67
N ILE A 204 4.90 -9.08 -11.53
CA ILE A 204 5.54 -10.24 -10.92
C ILE A 204 5.38 -11.49 -11.78
N ASN A 205 4.20 -11.74 -12.33
CA ASN A 205 3.94 -12.82 -13.29
C ASN A 205 4.65 -12.58 -14.65
N MET A 206 5.17 -11.37 -14.87
CA MET A 206 6.00 -10.99 -16.03
C MET A 206 7.49 -10.89 -15.67
N ASP A 207 7.95 -11.58 -14.62
CA ASP A 207 9.34 -11.71 -14.20
C ASP A 207 10.02 -10.47 -13.56
N ALA A 208 9.27 -9.49 -13.06
CA ALA A 208 9.86 -8.32 -12.39
C ALA A 208 9.29 -8.09 -10.97
N LEU A 209 9.94 -8.64 -9.93
CA LEU A 209 9.67 -8.32 -8.53
C LEU A 209 10.68 -7.31 -8.00
N PRO A 210 10.31 -6.03 -7.82
CA PRO A 210 11.22 -5.08 -7.22
C PRO A 210 11.34 -5.32 -5.71
N LEU A 211 12.53 -5.62 -5.20
CA LEU A 211 12.87 -5.49 -3.79
C LEU A 211 13.16 -4.01 -3.52
N ALA A 212 12.26 -3.34 -2.78
CA ALA A 212 12.49 -1.97 -2.35
C ALA A 212 13.34 -1.98 -1.07
N PHE A 213 14.56 -1.48 -1.16
CA PHE A 213 15.41 -1.24 0.00
C PHE A 213 15.42 0.25 0.33
N SER A 214 15.02 0.61 1.56
CA SER A 214 15.20 1.97 2.06
C SER A 214 16.62 2.12 2.58
N TYR A 215 17.38 3.01 1.99
CA TYR A 215 18.69 3.40 2.50
C TYR A 215 18.56 4.58 3.46
N SER A 216 18.77 4.35 4.76
CA SER A 216 18.99 5.42 5.74
C SER A 216 20.38 5.23 6.36
N GLY A 217 21.39 5.73 5.67
CA GLY A 217 22.73 5.85 6.23
C GLY A 217 22.88 7.19 6.96
N GLU A 218 23.80 7.28 7.92
CA GLU A 218 24.14 8.52 8.67
C GLU A 218 24.66 9.67 7.79
N LYS A 219 24.99 9.42 6.53
CA LYS A 219 25.21 10.46 5.53
C LYS A 219 23.88 10.68 4.80
N LYS A 220 23.36 11.91 4.88
CA LYS A 220 22.20 12.41 4.15
C LYS A 220 22.38 12.24 2.64
N LEU A 221 22.26 11.01 2.14
CA LEU A 221 22.04 10.77 0.73
C LEU A 221 20.59 11.13 0.41
N PRO A 222 20.32 11.82 -0.70
CA PRO A 222 18.97 12.11 -1.11
C PRO A 222 18.21 10.76 -1.23
N ASN A 223 17.02 10.71 -0.65
CA ASN A 223 16.05 9.64 -0.62
C ASN A 223 15.97 8.85 -1.93
N ARG A 224 16.85 7.90 -2.13
CA ARG A 224 16.80 6.96 -3.25
C ARG A 224 16.34 5.61 -2.71
N SER A 225 15.11 5.24 -3.01
CA SER A 225 14.70 3.86 -2.89
C SER A 225 15.43 3.07 -3.96
N VAL A 226 16.26 2.11 -3.56
CA VAL A 226 16.93 1.20 -4.48
C VAL A 226 15.99 0.02 -4.74
N LEU A 227 15.59 -0.13 -5.99
CA LEU A 227 14.80 -1.26 -6.45
C LEU A 227 15.73 -2.32 -7.04
N VAL A 228 15.66 -3.54 -6.52
CA VAL A 228 16.38 -4.68 -7.04
C VAL A 228 15.38 -5.70 -7.54
N GLN A 229 15.50 -6.07 -8.81
CA GLN A 229 14.66 -7.08 -9.45
C GLN A 229 15.10 -8.48 -9.02
N LEU A 230 14.15 -9.38 -8.83
CA LEU A 230 14.46 -10.77 -8.47
C LEU A 230 14.91 -11.59 -9.68
N ASP A 231 14.31 -11.34 -10.83
CA ASP A 231 14.44 -12.18 -12.01
C ASP A 231 15.50 -11.64 -13.00
N GLU A 232 15.67 -10.32 -13.05
CA GLU A 232 16.62 -9.68 -13.98
C GLU A 232 17.73 -8.93 -13.26
N PRO A 233 18.91 -8.75 -13.88
CA PRO A 233 19.95 -7.91 -13.34
C PRO A 233 19.47 -6.46 -13.15
N SER A 234 19.83 -5.87 -12.02
CA SER A 234 19.55 -4.48 -11.68
C SER A 234 20.82 -3.65 -11.66
N VAL A 235 20.73 -2.38 -12.06
CA VAL A 235 21.82 -1.41 -11.88
C VAL A 235 21.47 -0.53 -10.69
N ILE A 236 22.36 -0.53 -9.69
CA ILE A 236 22.19 0.23 -8.44
C ILE A 236 23.38 1.18 -8.26
N PRO A 237 23.21 2.30 -7.52
CA PRO A 237 24.35 3.13 -7.12
C PRO A 237 25.43 2.30 -6.41
N GLU A 238 26.70 2.59 -6.64
CA GLU A 238 27.82 1.84 -6.01
C GLU A 238 27.76 1.88 -4.49
N ASP A 239 27.36 3.02 -3.92
CA ASP A 239 27.19 3.21 -2.47
C ASP A 239 26.03 2.41 -1.87
N ALA A 240 25.08 1.95 -2.68
CA ALA A 240 23.98 1.10 -2.26
C ALA A 240 24.35 -0.39 -2.17
N LEU A 241 25.43 -0.82 -2.84
CA LEU A 241 25.83 -2.24 -2.88
C LEU A 241 26.07 -2.85 -1.49
N PRO A 242 26.81 -2.22 -0.56
CA PRO A 242 26.98 -2.74 0.80
C PRO A 242 25.64 -2.89 1.54
N VAL A 243 24.68 -1.99 1.30
CA VAL A 243 23.34 -2.03 1.91
C VAL A 243 22.56 -3.22 1.39
N VAL A 244 22.53 -3.43 0.08
CA VAL A 244 21.85 -4.58 -0.54
C VAL A 244 22.43 -5.90 -0.01
N LYS A 245 23.77 -6.00 0.09
CA LYS A 245 24.45 -7.18 0.68
C LYS A 245 24.06 -7.39 2.15
N ASN A 246 24.02 -6.33 2.96
CA ASN A 246 23.62 -6.41 4.37
C ASN A 246 22.15 -6.85 4.52
N VAL A 247 21.24 -6.24 3.76
CA VAL A 247 19.82 -6.62 3.77
C VAL A 247 19.65 -8.08 3.36
N THR A 248 20.32 -8.53 2.30
CA THR A 248 20.33 -9.92 1.86
C THR A 248 20.85 -10.87 2.94
N GLY A 249 21.92 -10.47 3.64
CA GLY A 249 22.45 -11.19 4.79
C GLY A 249 21.43 -11.34 5.93
N ASN A 250 20.73 -10.26 6.28
CA ASN A 250 19.68 -10.27 7.30
C ASN A 250 18.50 -11.16 6.88
N MET A 251 18.11 -11.12 5.61
CA MET A 251 17.07 -12.00 5.10
C MET A 251 17.45 -13.48 5.22
N ASN A 252 18.71 -13.83 4.98
CA ASN A 252 19.19 -15.20 5.09
C ASN A 252 19.11 -15.77 6.51
N VAL A 253 19.16 -14.94 7.55
CA VAL A 253 18.96 -15.40 8.94
C VAL A 253 17.59 -16.04 9.09
N VAL A 254 16.56 -15.42 8.54
CA VAL A 254 15.20 -15.92 8.59
C VAL A 254 14.95 -16.99 7.52
N LEU A 255 15.43 -16.76 6.30
CA LEU A 255 15.19 -17.66 5.16
C LEU A 255 15.66 -19.08 5.42
N ARG A 256 16.83 -19.26 6.08
CA ARG A 256 17.34 -20.59 6.48
C ARG A 256 16.40 -21.35 7.40
N GLN A 257 15.60 -20.65 8.20
CA GLN A 257 14.61 -21.27 9.09
C GLN A 257 13.30 -21.60 8.36
N LEU A 258 12.93 -20.77 7.39
CA LEU A 258 11.68 -20.93 6.62
C LEU A 258 11.82 -21.99 5.52
N VAL A 259 12.98 -22.02 4.84
CA VAL A 259 13.28 -22.93 3.75
C VAL A 259 14.70 -23.52 3.98
N PRO A 260 14.79 -24.65 4.70
CA PRO A 260 16.09 -25.25 5.03
C PRO A 260 16.99 -25.46 3.80
N GLY A 261 18.23 -25.04 3.91
CA GLY A 261 19.22 -25.17 2.84
C GLY A 261 19.17 -24.09 1.76
N LEU A 262 18.20 -23.16 1.82
CA LEU A 262 18.11 -22.04 0.89
C LEU A 262 18.74 -20.78 1.48
N THR A 263 19.59 -20.12 0.71
CA THR A 263 20.08 -18.76 0.96
C THR A 263 20.09 -17.96 -0.33
N ILE A 264 20.14 -16.65 -0.23
CA ILE A 264 20.26 -15.74 -1.37
C ILE A 264 21.55 -14.93 -1.26
N SER A 265 22.13 -14.56 -2.38
CA SER A 265 23.32 -13.71 -2.43
C SER A 265 23.26 -12.74 -3.61
N VAL A 266 24.13 -11.74 -3.55
CA VAL A 266 24.27 -10.72 -4.59
C VAL A 266 25.48 -11.07 -5.43
N LYS A 267 25.25 -11.34 -6.72
CA LYS A 267 26.31 -11.55 -7.72
C LYS A 267 26.58 -10.24 -8.44
N GLU A 268 27.79 -9.77 -8.39
CA GLU A 268 28.23 -8.59 -9.14
C GLU A 268 28.56 -8.99 -10.58
N LEU A 269 27.96 -8.28 -11.53
CA LEU A 269 28.13 -8.54 -12.97
C LEU A 269 29.04 -7.50 -13.66
N GLY A 270 29.50 -6.48 -12.91
CA GLY A 270 30.34 -5.40 -13.41
C GLY A 270 29.74 -4.02 -13.11
N THR A 271 30.37 -2.99 -13.67
CA THR A 271 29.93 -1.59 -13.54
C THR A 271 29.18 -1.14 -14.79
N GLN A 272 28.18 -0.27 -14.61
CA GLN A 272 27.38 0.32 -15.68
C GLN A 272 26.98 1.74 -15.29
N LEU A 273 26.96 2.66 -16.24
CA LEU A 273 26.45 4.01 -15.98
C LEU A 273 24.94 3.97 -15.75
N MET A 274 24.49 4.70 -14.74
CA MET A 274 23.09 4.96 -14.46
C MET A 274 22.52 6.00 -15.46
N PRO A 275 21.19 6.14 -15.56
CA PRO A 275 20.56 7.14 -16.45
C PRO A 275 20.97 8.59 -16.19
N ASP A 276 21.41 8.91 -14.96
CA ASP A 276 21.91 10.22 -14.55
C ASP A 276 23.42 10.41 -14.80
N GLY A 277 24.07 9.43 -15.47
CA GLY A 277 25.50 9.46 -15.76
C GLY A 277 26.42 9.09 -14.61
N THR A 278 25.89 8.76 -13.43
CA THR A 278 26.69 8.32 -12.29
C THR A 278 27.10 6.85 -12.43
N PRO A 279 28.26 6.42 -11.86
CA PRO A 279 28.63 5.01 -11.86
C PRO A 279 27.69 4.18 -10.99
N GLY A 280 27.31 3.02 -11.50
CA GLY A 280 26.48 2.06 -10.81
C GLY A 280 27.04 0.65 -10.91
N SER A 281 26.69 -0.20 -9.94
CA SER A 281 26.98 -1.61 -9.92
C SER A 281 25.84 -2.40 -10.55
N ARG A 282 26.14 -3.21 -11.56
CA ARG A 282 25.19 -4.16 -12.13
C ARG A 282 25.24 -5.44 -11.30
N ILE A 283 24.10 -5.79 -10.71
CA ILE A 283 23.97 -6.92 -9.80
C ILE A 283 22.85 -7.86 -10.22
N GLN A 284 22.95 -9.11 -9.80
CA GLN A 284 21.89 -10.11 -9.94
C GLN A 284 21.72 -10.83 -8.61
N LEU A 285 20.46 -11.08 -8.20
CA LEU A 285 20.18 -11.94 -7.08
C LEU A 285 20.26 -13.40 -7.52
N VAL A 286 20.92 -14.22 -6.70
CA VAL A 286 21.08 -15.65 -6.92
C VAL A 286 20.65 -16.41 -5.68
N SER A 287 20.07 -17.57 -5.86
CA SER A 287 19.82 -18.54 -4.79
C SER A 287 20.97 -19.53 -4.68
N ASN A 288 21.28 -19.92 -3.45
CA ASN A 288 22.26 -20.95 -3.14
C ASN A 288 21.54 -22.09 -2.42
N LYS A 289 21.51 -23.25 -3.03
CA LYS A 289 20.90 -24.47 -2.48
C LYS A 289 21.80 -25.68 -2.80
N ASN A 290 22.12 -26.47 -1.78
CA ASN A 290 22.95 -27.67 -1.93
C ASN A 290 24.25 -27.39 -2.68
N SER A 291 24.96 -26.30 -2.32
CA SER A 291 26.21 -25.85 -2.95
C SER A 291 26.11 -25.50 -4.44
N ARG A 292 24.89 -25.27 -4.94
CA ARG A 292 24.65 -24.79 -6.31
C ARG A 292 24.12 -23.37 -6.25
N GLU A 293 24.73 -22.50 -7.06
CA GLU A 293 24.30 -21.12 -7.27
C GLU A 293 23.50 -21.04 -8.57
N ILE A 294 22.26 -20.57 -8.50
CA ILE A 294 21.40 -20.35 -9.66
C ILE A 294 20.76 -18.96 -9.61
N PRO A 295 20.55 -18.26 -10.74
CA PRO A 295 19.80 -17.04 -10.79
C PRO A 295 18.40 -17.22 -10.20
N LEU A 296 17.94 -16.25 -9.41
CA LEU A 296 16.69 -16.35 -8.63
C LEU A 296 15.46 -16.56 -9.54
N LYS A 297 15.53 -16.11 -10.80
CA LYS A 297 14.48 -16.32 -11.82
C LYS A 297 14.10 -17.79 -12.04
N TYR A 298 14.99 -18.73 -11.72
CA TYR A 298 14.73 -20.18 -11.88
C TYR A 298 14.14 -20.82 -10.62
N GLU A 299 13.97 -20.05 -9.54
CA GLU A 299 13.23 -20.53 -8.37
C GLU A 299 11.71 -20.53 -8.62
N SER A 300 10.99 -21.31 -7.81
CA SER A 300 9.52 -21.33 -7.88
C SER A 300 8.92 -19.96 -7.52
N ASP A 301 7.74 -19.65 -8.06
CA ASP A 301 7.04 -18.40 -7.80
C ASP A 301 6.77 -18.20 -6.30
N GLY A 302 6.50 -19.27 -5.56
CA GLY A 302 6.34 -19.22 -4.11
C GLY A 302 7.61 -18.80 -3.37
N ILE A 303 8.78 -19.28 -3.77
CA ILE A 303 10.07 -18.86 -3.21
C ILE A 303 10.33 -17.39 -3.57
N LYS A 304 10.10 -16.99 -4.81
CA LYS A 304 10.24 -15.59 -5.25
C LYS A 304 9.31 -14.67 -4.48
N LYS A 305 8.04 -15.04 -4.32
CA LYS A 305 7.07 -14.28 -3.53
C LYS A 305 7.49 -14.18 -2.07
N LEU A 306 7.89 -15.28 -1.45
CA LEU A 306 8.38 -15.28 -0.07
C LEU A 306 9.57 -14.31 0.10
N ILE A 307 10.57 -14.37 -0.78
CA ILE A 307 11.73 -13.48 -0.75
C ILE A 307 11.31 -12.03 -0.90
N SER A 308 10.37 -11.72 -1.81
CA SER A 308 9.91 -10.35 -2.07
C SER A 308 9.25 -9.69 -0.86
N VAL A 309 8.51 -10.46 -0.05
CA VAL A 309 7.83 -9.93 1.14
C VAL A 309 8.66 -10.06 2.41
N LEU A 310 9.67 -10.95 2.44
CA LEU A 310 10.42 -11.31 3.64
C LEU A 310 11.07 -10.10 4.32
N GLN A 311 11.68 -9.20 3.54
CA GLN A 311 12.29 -7.98 4.09
C GLN A 311 11.25 -7.12 4.83
N LEU A 312 10.07 -6.96 4.26
CA LEU A 312 8.99 -6.20 4.88
C LEU A 312 8.47 -6.89 6.14
N LEU A 313 8.36 -8.22 6.13
CA LEU A 313 7.98 -9.01 7.31
C LEU A 313 9.01 -8.87 8.44
N ILE A 314 10.31 -8.86 8.14
CA ILE A 314 11.37 -8.61 9.11
C ILE A 314 11.24 -7.21 9.71
N VAL A 315 10.96 -6.20 8.89
CA VAL A 315 10.86 -4.81 9.35
C VAL A 315 9.64 -4.61 10.25
N ILE A 316 8.45 -5.10 9.88
CA ILE A 316 7.25 -4.99 10.74
C ILE A 316 7.38 -5.80 12.03
N TYR A 317 8.10 -6.91 12.02
CA TYR A 317 8.36 -7.68 13.25
C TYR A 317 9.11 -6.83 14.27
N ASN A 318 10.03 -5.96 13.85
CA ASN A 318 10.93 -5.21 14.71
C ASN A 318 10.52 -3.75 14.96
N LYS A 319 9.82 -3.10 14.01
CA LYS A 319 9.55 -1.65 14.04
C LYS A 319 8.04 -1.34 14.09
N PRO A 320 7.56 -0.69 15.17
CA PRO A 320 6.12 -0.40 15.35
C PRO A 320 5.60 0.70 14.41
N SER A 321 6.45 1.55 13.86
CA SER A 321 6.04 2.62 12.94
C SER A 321 5.78 2.13 11.51
N ILE A 322 6.34 0.98 11.14
CA ILE A 322 6.21 0.44 9.78
C ILE A 322 4.87 -0.25 9.61
N THR A 323 4.14 0.14 8.58
CA THR A 323 2.89 -0.50 8.14
C THR A 323 3.09 -1.13 6.77
N VAL A 324 2.65 -2.37 6.61
CA VAL A 324 2.73 -3.11 5.35
C VAL A 324 1.34 -3.58 4.96
N ALA A 325 0.94 -3.29 3.72
CA ALA A 325 -0.26 -3.81 3.09
C ALA A 325 0.11 -4.67 1.88
N VAL A 326 -0.42 -5.88 1.79
CA VAL A 326 -0.09 -6.83 0.71
C VAL A 326 -1.35 -7.45 0.17
N ASP A 327 -1.58 -7.31 -1.13
CA ASP A 327 -2.64 -8.03 -1.82
C ASP A 327 -2.18 -9.43 -2.20
N GLU A 328 -3.08 -10.43 -2.04
CA GLU A 328 -2.80 -11.84 -2.31
C GLU A 328 -1.47 -12.31 -1.70
N LEU A 329 -1.31 -12.12 -0.40
CA LEU A 329 -0.07 -12.51 0.31
C LEU A 329 0.26 -13.99 0.15
N ASP A 330 -0.75 -14.83 -0.03
CA ASP A 330 -0.67 -16.28 -0.16
C ASP A 330 -0.25 -16.78 -1.55
N ALA A 331 -0.23 -15.91 -2.57
CA ALA A 331 0.04 -16.35 -3.94
C ALA A 331 1.36 -17.12 -4.05
N GLY A 332 1.27 -18.45 -4.31
CA GLY A 332 2.41 -19.34 -4.46
C GLY A 332 3.11 -19.77 -3.16
N ILE A 333 2.79 -19.20 -2.01
CA ILE A 333 3.41 -19.60 -0.73
C ILE A 333 2.71 -20.85 -0.17
N PHE A 334 3.52 -21.81 0.28
CA PHE A 334 2.99 -23.03 0.90
C PHE A 334 2.11 -22.72 2.12
N GLU A 335 0.92 -23.26 2.11
CA GLU A 335 -0.18 -22.97 3.06
C GLU A 335 0.27 -23.03 4.53
N TYR A 336 0.89 -24.14 4.92
CA TYR A 336 1.36 -24.33 6.29
C TYR A 336 2.38 -23.25 6.69
N LEU A 337 3.36 -22.96 5.82
CA LEU A 337 4.39 -21.98 6.08
C LEU A 337 3.81 -20.57 6.26
N LEU A 338 2.86 -20.19 5.42
CA LEU A 338 2.16 -18.91 5.54
C LEU A 338 1.44 -18.79 6.89
N GLY A 339 0.71 -19.83 7.30
CA GLY A 339 0.02 -19.86 8.59
C GLY A 339 0.98 -19.65 9.76
N GLU A 340 2.14 -20.33 9.77
CA GLU A 340 3.14 -20.19 10.83
C GLU A 340 3.81 -18.80 10.86
N ILE A 341 4.14 -18.25 9.69
CA ILE A 341 4.70 -16.88 9.59
C ILE A 341 3.70 -15.87 10.16
N LEU A 342 2.43 -15.95 9.74
CA LEU A 342 1.40 -15.01 10.18
C LEU A 342 1.10 -15.16 11.67
N ARG A 343 1.11 -16.38 12.22
CA ARG A 343 0.99 -16.62 13.66
C ARG A 343 2.11 -15.93 14.44
N ILE A 344 3.37 -16.14 14.02
CA ILE A 344 4.53 -15.50 14.66
C ILE A 344 4.43 -13.97 14.62
N ILE A 345 4.02 -13.41 13.48
CA ILE A 345 3.84 -11.96 13.32
C ILE A 345 2.69 -11.45 14.19
N SER A 346 1.57 -12.17 14.29
CA SER A 346 0.44 -11.77 15.11
C SER A 346 0.74 -11.75 16.61
N GLU A 347 1.58 -12.68 17.10
CA GLU A 347 1.95 -12.81 18.49
C GLU A 347 3.06 -11.84 18.93
N LYS A 348 4.03 -11.56 18.07
CA LYS A 348 5.29 -10.88 18.43
C LYS A 348 5.65 -9.71 17.53
N GLY A 349 4.99 -9.54 16.39
CA GLY A 349 5.21 -8.42 15.49
C GLY A 349 4.83 -7.10 16.13
N ARG A 350 5.55 -6.03 15.80
CA ARG A 350 5.34 -4.70 16.37
C ARG A 350 4.57 -3.76 15.44
N GLY A 351 4.81 -3.88 14.13
CA GLY A 351 4.18 -3.04 13.11
C GLY A 351 2.93 -3.69 12.51
N PRO A 352 1.97 -2.89 12.03
CA PRO A 352 0.76 -3.38 11.37
C PRO A 352 1.05 -4.11 10.06
N LEU A 353 0.44 -5.30 9.90
CA LEU A 353 0.32 -6.02 8.64
C LEU A 353 -1.15 -6.08 8.23
N ILE A 354 -1.46 -5.61 7.02
CA ILE A 354 -2.77 -5.73 6.38
C ILE A 354 -2.57 -6.60 5.15
N PHE A 355 -3.37 -7.64 4.97
CA PHE A 355 -3.21 -8.51 3.82
C PHE A 355 -4.55 -9.08 3.36
N THR A 356 -4.64 -9.37 2.08
CA THR A 356 -5.70 -10.21 1.53
C THR A 356 -5.16 -11.61 1.28
N SER A 357 -6.02 -12.61 1.39
CA SER A 357 -5.65 -14.00 1.13
C SER A 357 -6.86 -14.82 0.72
N HIS A 358 -6.63 -15.83 -0.10
CA HIS A 358 -7.58 -16.90 -0.41
C HIS A 358 -7.27 -18.18 0.36
N ASN A 359 -6.06 -18.26 0.92
CA ASN A 359 -5.63 -19.38 1.74
C ASN A 359 -6.33 -19.36 3.10
N LEU A 360 -6.98 -20.43 3.47
CA LEU A 360 -7.78 -20.53 4.69
C LEU A 360 -6.99 -20.95 5.93
N ARG A 361 -5.72 -21.35 5.79
CA ARG A 361 -4.88 -21.73 6.94
C ARG A 361 -4.72 -20.63 7.99
N PRO A 362 -4.55 -19.33 7.62
CA PRO A 362 -4.52 -18.27 8.62
C PRO A 362 -5.81 -18.15 9.45
N LEU A 363 -6.96 -18.57 8.95
CA LEU A 363 -8.21 -18.63 9.74
C LEU A 363 -8.16 -19.65 10.89
N GLU A 364 -7.28 -20.63 10.80
CA GLU A 364 -7.06 -21.62 11.88
C GLU A 364 -6.01 -21.14 12.90
N THR A 365 -5.08 -20.29 12.48
CA THR A 365 -3.89 -19.93 13.26
C THR A 365 -3.97 -18.56 13.91
N LEU A 366 -4.78 -17.64 13.35
CA LEU A 366 -4.92 -16.28 13.83
C LEU A 366 -6.14 -16.12 14.74
N ASP A 367 -6.03 -15.21 15.72
CA ASP A 367 -7.19 -14.79 16.50
C ASP A 367 -8.21 -14.07 15.60
N LYS A 368 -9.50 -14.30 15.88
CA LYS A 368 -10.62 -13.67 15.14
C LYS A 368 -10.54 -12.15 15.08
N GLY A 369 -9.91 -11.52 16.06
CA GLY A 369 -9.70 -10.07 16.10
C GLY A 369 -8.80 -9.56 14.98
N PHE A 370 -7.98 -10.43 14.38
CA PHE A 370 -7.10 -10.09 13.25
C PHE A 370 -7.73 -10.36 11.88
N ILE A 371 -8.97 -10.86 11.83
CA ILE A 371 -9.63 -11.24 10.57
C ILE A 371 -10.87 -10.37 10.34
N ALA A 372 -11.05 -9.95 9.10
CA ALA A 372 -12.27 -9.34 8.59
C ALA A 372 -12.71 -10.06 7.29
N PHE A 373 -13.98 -9.97 6.98
CA PHE A 373 -14.57 -10.59 5.79
C PHE A 373 -15.22 -9.54 4.92
N THR A 374 -15.12 -9.73 3.61
CA THR A 374 -15.90 -8.96 2.65
C THR A 374 -17.26 -9.60 2.46
N THR A 375 -18.27 -8.78 2.19
CA THR A 375 -19.64 -9.21 1.94
C THR A 375 -20.04 -8.94 0.49
N THR A 376 -21.14 -9.53 0.07
CA THR A 376 -21.78 -9.24 -1.23
C THR A 376 -22.53 -7.89 -1.21
N ASN A 377 -22.84 -7.34 -0.02
CA ASN A 377 -23.54 -6.07 0.12
C ASN A 377 -22.58 -4.87 -0.09
N PRO A 378 -22.74 -4.06 -1.16
CA PRO A 378 -21.88 -2.91 -1.42
C PRO A 378 -21.95 -1.80 -0.36
N MET A 379 -23.06 -1.72 0.39
CA MET A 379 -23.24 -0.71 1.45
C MET A 379 -22.62 -1.11 2.79
N ASN A 380 -22.36 -2.41 3.00
CA ASN A 380 -21.71 -2.93 4.20
C ASN A 380 -20.64 -3.96 3.82
N ARG A 381 -19.63 -3.48 3.12
CA ARG A 381 -18.64 -4.31 2.40
C ARG A 381 -17.72 -5.12 3.32
N TYR A 382 -17.43 -4.65 4.51
CA TYR A 382 -16.44 -5.26 5.42
C TYR A 382 -17.07 -5.53 6.79
N ILE A 383 -17.04 -6.78 7.21
CA ILE A 383 -17.59 -7.22 8.50
C ILE A 383 -16.59 -8.06 9.29
N ARG A 384 -16.84 -8.20 10.56
CA ARG A 384 -16.28 -9.26 11.41
C ARG A 384 -17.38 -10.23 11.76
N LEU A 385 -17.10 -11.53 11.69
CA LEU A 385 -18.11 -12.53 12.02
C LEU A 385 -18.54 -12.41 13.48
N SER A 386 -19.85 -12.31 13.70
CA SER A 386 -20.47 -12.29 15.04
C SER A 386 -20.62 -13.71 15.59
N ASN A 387 -20.81 -13.81 16.91
CA ASN A 387 -21.09 -15.08 17.62
C ASN A 387 -20.01 -16.17 17.52
N VAL A 388 -18.80 -15.84 17.06
CA VAL A 388 -17.66 -16.75 17.04
C VAL A 388 -17.06 -16.84 18.45
N LYS A 389 -17.10 -18.02 19.08
CA LYS A 389 -16.39 -18.27 20.33
C LYS A 389 -14.88 -18.37 20.08
N THR A 390 -14.07 -18.06 21.07
CA THR A 390 -12.59 -18.15 20.98
C THR A 390 -12.09 -19.58 20.75
N THR A 391 -12.90 -20.58 21.12
CA THR A 391 -12.60 -22.00 20.95
C THR A 391 -13.01 -22.53 19.56
N ASN A 392 -13.74 -21.75 18.77
CA ASN A 392 -14.20 -22.20 17.46
C ASN A 392 -13.09 -22.01 16.43
N ASN A 393 -12.92 -22.99 15.57
CA ASN A 393 -12.12 -22.89 14.36
C ASN A 393 -12.81 -21.90 13.39
N LEU A 394 -12.16 -20.76 13.12
CA LEU A 394 -12.74 -19.70 12.30
C LEU A 394 -12.93 -20.16 10.85
N ARG A 395 -12.08 -21.07 10.35
CA ARG A 395 -12.22 -21.67 9.02
C ARG A 395 -13.53 -22.45 8.90
N ASP A 396 -13.82 -23.33 9.86
CA ASP A 396 -15.05 -24.14 9.85
C ASP A 396 -16.28 -23.25 10.01
N PHE A 397 -16.17 -22.20 10.84
CA PHE A 397 -17.24 -21.22 11.01
C PHE A 397 -17.50 -20.45 9.70
N TYR A 398 -16.46 -20.04 8.98
CA TYR A 398 -16.57 -19.38 7.69
C TYR A 398 -17.20 -20.27 6.61
N TYR A 399 -16.79 -21.56 6.53
CA TYR A 399 -17.43 -22.53 5.63
C TYR A 399 -18.91 -22.74 5.94
N ARG A 400 -19.24 -22.84 7.24
CA ARG A 400 -20.63 -22.98 7.64
C ARG A 400 -21.45 -21.75 7.25
N ASP A 401 -20.91 -20.56 7.39
CA ASP A 401 -21.59 -19.35 7.01
C ASP A 401 -21.80 -19.23 5.49
N ILE A 402 -20.83 -19.65 4.67
CA ILE A 402 -21.00 -19.76 3.21
C ILE A 402 -22.18 -20.66 2.84
N VAL A 403 -22.39 -21.75 3.58
CA VAL A 403 -23.44 -22.76 3.26
C VAL A 403 -24.78 -22.35 3.87
N LEU A 404 -24.81 -21.84 5.09
CA LEU A 404 -26.02 -21.63 5.88
C LEU A 404 -26.48 -20.17 5.96
N GLY A 405 -25.59 -19.19 5.69
CA GLY A 405 -25.92 -17.76 5.73
C GLY A 405 -26.31 -17.26 7.14
N GLU A 406 -25.57 -17.65 8.17
CA GLU A 406 -25.91 -17.35 9.57
C GLU A 406 -25.60 -15.89 9.98
N GLN A 407 -24.83 -15.13 9.16
CA GLN A 407 -24.52 -13.74 9.44
C GLN A 407 -25.62 -12.81 8.91
N SER A 408 -25.65 -11.57 9.43
CA SER A 408 -26.59 -10.53 8.95
C SER A 408 -26.33 -10.11 7.51
N GLU A 409 -25.09 -10.29 7.03
CA GLU A 409 -24.65 -10.00 5.67
C GLU A 409 -24.06 -11.26 5.04
N SER A 410 -24.41 -11.52 3.78
CA SER A 410 -23.85 -12.67 3.05
C SER A 410 -22.37 -12.44 2.70
N VAL A 411 -21.52 -13.40 3.06
CA VAL A 411 -20.08 -13.37 2.76
C VAL A 411 -19.75 -14.02 1.42
N CYS A 412 -20.71 -14.76 0.84
CA CYS A 412 -20.53 -15.45 -0.43
C CYS A 412 -21.88 -15.65 -1.12
N GLU A 413 -21.90 -15.53 -2.42
CA GLU A 413 -23.04 -15.95 -3.23
C GLU A 413 -23.01 -17.47 -3.39
N PRO A 414 -24.11 -18.20 -3.07
CA PRO A 414 -24.13 -19.65 -3.18
C PRO A 414 -24.00 -20.10 -4.64
N THR A 415 -23.20 -21.14 -4.88
CA THR A 415 -23.07 -21.78 -6.19
C THR A 415 -24.07 -22.92 -6.34
N ASN A 416 -24.74 -23.01 -7.50
CA ASN A 416 -25.60 -24.16 -7.84
C ASN A 416 -24.79 -25.19 -8.66
N ASN A 417 -24.32 -26.24 -7.99
CA ASN A 417 -23.50 -27.27 -8.62
C ASN A 417 -24.23 -28.00 -9.78
N SER A 418 -25.57 -28.13 -9.73
CA SER A 418 -26.34 -28.74 -10.79
C SER A 418 -26.38 -27.90 -12.05
N GLU A 419 -26.57 -26.55 -11.89
CA GLU A 419 -26.54 -25.62 -13.01
C GLU A 419 -25.13 -25.50 -13.60
N ILE A 420 -24.08 -25.49 -12.79
CA ILE A 420 -22.69 -25.52 -13.25
C ILE A 420 -22.43 -26.78 -14.09
N SER A 421 -22.89 -27.95 -13.63
CA SER A 421 -22.73 -29.19 -14.38
C SER A 421 -23.45 -29.16 -15.73
N LEU A 422 -24.67 -28.63 -15.78
CA LEU A 422 -25.40 -28.43 -17.02
C LEU A 422 -24.71 -27.46 -17.97
N ALA A 423 -24.20 -26.34 -17.45
CA ALA A 423 -23.48 -25.35 -18.23
C ALA A 423 -22.21 -25.93 -18.88
N PHE A 424 -21.44 -26.79 -18.16
CA PHE A 424 -20.28 -27.49 -18.73
C PHE A 424 -20.69 -28.40 -19.90
N ARG A 425 -21.80 -29.11 -19.82
CA ARG A 425 -22.32 -29.96 -20.93
C ARG A 425 -22.73 -29.10 -22.11
N GLU A 426 -23.50 -28.05 -21.86
CA GLU A 426 -24.01 -27.17 -22.91
C GLU A 426 -22.86 -26.44 -23.66
N ALA A 427 -21.85 -25.94 -22.93
CA ALA A 427 -20.68 -25.30 -23.52
C ALA A 427 -19.90 -26.27 -24.45
N GLY A 428 -19.74 -27.54 -24.04
CA GLY A 428 -19.04 -28.55 -24.84
C GLY A 428 -19.83 -29.08 -26.05
N THR A 429 -21.13 -28.77 -26.16
CA THR A 429 -21.95 -29.19 -27.34
C THR A 429 -22.12 -28.08 -28.36
N ARG A 430 -21.82 -26.80 -28.03
CA ARG A 430 -21.95 -25.66 -28.96
C ARG A 430 -20.91 -25.63 -30.07
N ASP A 431 -19.78 -26.33 -29.91
CA ASP A 431 -18.72 -26.41 -30.94
C ASP A 431 -18.95 -27.55 -31.96
N ALA A 432 -20.09 -28.25 -31.91
CA ALA A 432 -20.42 -29.41 -32.78
C ALA A 432 -21.46 -29.04 -33.87
N THR A 433 -21.80 -27.76 -34.03
CA THR A 433 -22.66 -27.24 -35.10
C THR A 433 -21.93 -26.06 -35.78
#